data_7e9ef8371a916768f884a4bddeca5620
#
_entry.id   7e9ef8371a916768f884a4bddeca5620
#
_cell.length_a   1.000
_cell.length_b   1.000
_cell.length_c   1.000
_cell.angle_alpha   90.00
_cell.angle_beta   90.00
_cell.angle_gamma   90.00
#
_symmetry.space_group_name_H-M   'P 1'
#
loop_
_entity.id
_entity.type
_entity.pdbx_description
1 polymer ?
#
loop_
_entity_poly.entity_id
_entity_poly.type
_entity_poly.pdbx_seq_one_letter_code
_entity_poly.pdbx_strand_id
1 'polypeptide(L)'
;MTPALAEALNRAHYIYLTTYSKAGKPGTVPTWCWLHEDAVYFTTQRASLKARRIRNSGHVTVHVGKKDGPAFDGQAELLEDRPDLEAAILRAYQRKYWIIVPLWMGRYIRKGLAAKTSVLIRILPTTR
;
A
#
# COMPACT_ATOMS: atom_id res chain seq x y z
N MET A 1 -13.27 3.63 8.85
CA MET A 1 -12.74 2.26 9.06
C MET A 1 -13.14 1.77 10.44
N THR A 2 -13.53 0.50 10.55
CA THR A 2 -13.90 -0.06 11.85
C THR A 2 -12.66 -0.31 12.72
N PRO A 3 -12.79 -0.23 14.06
CA PRO A 3 -11.66 -0.55 14.94
C PRO A 3 -11.09 -1.95 14.74
N ALA A 4 -11.94 -2.94 14.46
CA ALA A 4 -11.50 -4.31 14.22
C ALA A 4 -10.64 -4.40 12.95
N LEU A 5 -11.01 -3.70 11.90
CA LEU A 5 -10.24 -3.67 10.66
C LEU A 5 -8.91 -2.95 10.84
N ALA A 6 -8.91 -1.84 11.57
CA ALA A 6 -7.69 -1.10 11.87
C ALA A 6 -6.71 -1.97 12.67
N GLU A 7 -7.22 -2.70 13.65
CA GLU A 7 -6.39 -3.61 14.44
C GLU A 7 -5.80 -4.72 13.58
N ALA A 8 -6.61 -5.31 12.69
CA ALA A 8 -6.14 -6.33 11.77
C ALA A 8 -5.03 -5.81 10.86
N LEU A 9 -5.18 -4.59 10.34
CA LEU A 9 -4.16 -3.95 9.51
C LEU A 9 -2.86 -3.70 10.27
N ASN A 10 -2.95 -3.28 11.52
CA ASN A 10 -1.76 -3.03 12.33
C ASN A 10 -0.99 -4.32 12.66
N ARG A 11 -1.68 -5.44 12.79
CA ARG A 11 -1.08 -6.74 13.07
C ARG A 11 -0.55 -7.44 11.84
N ALA A 12 -1.19 -7.23 10.69
CA ALA A 12 -0.88 -7.98 9.48
C ALA A 12 0.48 -7.60 8.92
N HIS A 13 1.26 -8.60 8.49
CA HIS A 13 2.51 -8.36 7.77
C HIS A 13 2.23 -7.95 6.32
N TYR A 14 1.14 -8.46 5.74
CA TYR A 14 0.79 -8.22 4.34
C TYR A 14 -0.68 -7.89 4.21
N ILE A 15 -0.98 -7.11 3.19
CA ILE A 15 -2.32 -7.05 2.62
C ILE A 15 -2.25 -7.71 1.24
N TYR A 16 -3.38 -8.26 0.81
CA TYR A 16 -3.53 -8.77 -0.56
C TYR A 16 -4.34 -7.75 -1.32
N LEU A 17 -3.67 -7.05 -2.21
CA LEU A 17 -4.25 -5.96 -2.97
C LEU A 17 -4.74 -6.47 -4.31
N THR A 18 -6.03 -6.29 -4.59
CA THR A 18 -6.63 -6.59 -5.88
C THR A 18 -6.83 -5.29 -6.64
N THR A 19 -6.22 -5.20 -7.81
CA THR A 19 -6.42 -4.11 -8.76
C THR A 19 -7.13 -4.65 -9.99
N TYR A 20 -7.67 -3.75 -10.81
CA TYR A 20 -8.52 -4.15 -11.93
C TYR A 20 -8.00 -3.54 -13.22
N SER A 21 -8.00 -4.32 -14.30
CA SER A 21 -7.69 -3.82 -15.63
C SER A 21 -8.84 -2.94 -16.15
N LYS A 22 -8.63 -2.27 -17.29
CA LYS A 22 -9.71 -1.49 -17.93
C LYS A 22 -10.94 -2.33 -18.23
N ALA A 23 -10.75 -3.61 -18.51
CA ALA A 23 -11.84 -4.55 -18.76
C ALA A 23 -12.44 -5.13 -17.46
N GLY A 24 -11.96 -4.70 -16.30
CA GLY A 24 -12.45 -5.19 -15.01
C GLY A 24 -11.83 -6.50 -14.55
N LYS A 25 -10.76 -6.98 -15.20
CA LYS A 25 -10.10 -8.21 -14.83
C LYS A 25 -9.29 -8.02 -13.54
N PRO A 26 -9.53 -8.83 -12.48
CA PRO A 26 -8.80 -8.68 -11.24
C PRO A 26 -7.40 -9.28 -11.30
N GLY A 27 -6.50 -8.72 -10.50
CA GLY A 27 -5.20 -9.29 -10.24
C GLY A 27 -4.81 -8.99 -8.81
N THR A 28 -4.44 -10.01 -8.04
CA THR A 28 -4.18 -9.91 -6.61
C THR A 28 -2.73 -10.22 -6.31
N VAL A 29 -2.08 -9.35 -5.52
CA VAL A 29 -0.69 -9.51 -5.10
C VAL A 29 -0.54 -9.13 -3.64
N PRO A 30 0.40 -9.76 -2.92
CA PRO A 30 0.71 -9.33 -1.56
C PRO A 30 1.56 -8.06 -1.59
N THR A 31 1.37 -7.21 -0.59
CA THR A 31 2.22 -6.03 -0.41
C THR A 31 2.30 -5.66 1.07
N TRP A 32 3.36 -4.97 1.44
CA TRP A 32 3.47 -4.38 2.76
C TRP A 32 2.47 -3.24 2.88
N CYS A 33 2.15 -2.86 4.12
CA CYS A 33 1.19 -1.81 4.36
C CYS A 33 1.53 -1.00 5.61
N TRP A 34 1.04 0.23 5.63
CA TRP A 34 1.11 1.11 6.78
C TRP A 34 -0.24 1.80 6.93
N LEU A 35 -0.88 1.60 8.08
CA LEU A 35 -2.12 2.29 8.40
C LEU A 35 -1.79 3.62 9.07
N HIS A 36 -2.33 4.72 8.54
CA HIS A 36 -2.13 6.06 9.09
C HIS A 36 -3.37 6.89 8.79
N GLU A 37 -3.98 7.45 9.84
CA GLU A 37 -5.16 8.32 9.73
C GLU A 37 -6.27 7.72 8.86
N ASP A 38 -6.63 6.46 9.16
CA ASP A 38 -7.68 5.71 8.46
C ASP A 38 -7.41 5.46 6.97
N ALA A 39 -6.20 5.63 6.52
CA ALA A 39 -5.79 5.30 5.17
C ALA A 39 -4.68 4.25 5.19
N VAL A 40 -4.62 3.45 4.15
CA VAL A 40 -3.58 2.43 4.00
C VAL A 40 -2.58 2.91 2.95
N TYR A 41 -1.31 2.90 3.33
CA TYR A 41 -0.22 3.35 2.46
C TYR A 41 0.71 2.20 2.12
N PHE A 42 1.24 2.22 0.92
CA PHE A 42 2.32 1.34 0.52
C PHE A 42 3.15 1.99 -0.59
N THR A 43 4.34 1.43 -0.83
CA THR A 43 5.18 1.87 -1.95
C THR A 43 5.26 0.77 -2.99
N THR A 44 5.37 1.14 -4.24
CA THR A 44 5.56 0.20 -5.34
C THR A 44 6.37 0.86 -6.44
N GLN A 45 6.88 0.06 -7.37
CA GLN A 45 7.55 0.61 -8.53
C GLN A 45 6.54 1.33 -9.42
N ARG A 46 6.93 2.50 -9.92
CA ARG A 46 6.06 3.33 -10.76
C ARG A 46 5.62 2.59 -12.02
N ALA A 47 6.47 1.75 -12.58
CA ALA A 47 6.17 0.99 -13.79
C ALA A 47 5.41 -0.32 -13.51
N SER A 48 5.10 -0.63 -12.25
CA SER A 48 4.41 -1.88 -11.91
C SER A 48 2.98 -1.91 -12.49
N LEU A 49 2.46 -3.12 -12.66
CA LEU A 49 1.08 -3.29 -13.11
C LEU A 49 0.10 -2.68 -12.12
N LYS A 50 0.36 -2.82 -10.81
CA LYS A 50 -0.46 -2.18 -9.78
C LYS A 50 -0.59 -0.68 -9.98
N ALA A 51 0.55 0.00 -10.16
CA ALA A 51 0.56 1.44 -10.33
C ALA A 51 -0.17 1.86 -11.60
N ARG A 52 0.03 1.12 -12.69
CA ARG A 52 -0.66 1.41 -13.96
C ARG A 52 -2.17 1.27 -13.83
N ARG A 53 -2.63 0.20 -13.19
CA ARG A 53 -4.06 -0.05 -12.98
C ARG A 53 -4.69 1.01 -12.08
N ILE A 54 -3.98 1.44 -11.04
CA ILE A 54 -4.46 2.48 -10.13
C ILE A 54 -4.57 3.83 -10.85
N ARG A 55 -3.66 4.15 -11.76
CA ARG A 55 -3.77 5.37 -12.56
C ARG A 55 -5.02 5.37 -13.45
N ASN A 56 -5.37 4.21 -13.98
CA ASN A 56 -6.55 4.09 -14.86
C ASN A 56 -7.85 4.06 -14.07
N SER A 57 -7.87 3.34 -12.95
CA SER A 57 -9.03 3.22 -12.08
C SER A 57 -8.53 3.02 -10.66
N GLY A 58 -8.83 3.93 -9.79
CA GLY A 58 -8.39 3.86 -8.40
C GLY A 58 -9.12 2.81 -7.55
N HIS A 59 -10.13 2.15 -8.10
CA HIS A 59 -10.85 1.13 -7.34
C HIS A 59 -9.96 -0.06 -7.04
N VAL A 60 -9.91 -0.44 -5.75
CA VAL A 60 -9.15 -1.59 -5.29
C VAL A 60 -9.95 -2.35 -4.24
N THR A 61 -9.59 -3.62 -4.05
CA THR A 61 -10.10 -4.44 -2.95
C THR A 61 -8.91 -4.90 -2.14
N VAL A 62 -9.02 -4.79 -0.82
CA VAL A 62 -7.94 -5.15 0.10
C VAL A 62 -8.41 -6.28 0.99
N HIS A 63 -7.63 -7.37 1.03
CA HIS A 63 -7.80 -8.46 2.00
C HIS A 63 -6.65 -8.40 2.99
N VAL A 64 -6.96 -8.46 4.27
CA VAL A 64 -5.97 -8.23 5.33
C VAL A 64 -5.43 -9.56 5.86
N GLY A 65 -4.11 -9.71 5.80
CA GLY A 65 -3.38 -10.81 6.41
C GLY A 65 -3.34 -12.09 5.60
N LYS A 66 -4.37 -12.39 4.82
CA LYS A 66 -4.44 -13.57 3.95
C LYS A 66 -5.44 -13.31 2.83
N LYS A 67 -5.38 -14.13 1.77
CA LYS A 67 -6.18 -13.91 0.56
C LYS A 67 -7.69 -13.89 0.81
N ASP A 68 -8.16 -14.60 1.82
CA ASP A 68 -9.56 -14.63 2.21
C ASP A 68 -9.80 -13.95 3.56
N GLY A 69 -8.88 -13.10 4.00
CA GLY A 69 -9.00 -12.36 5.24
C GLY A 69 -10.06 -11.27 5.18
N PRO A 70 -10.22 -10.52 6.28
CA PRO A 70 -11.15 -9.39 6.29
C PRO A 70 -10.89 -8.46 5.12
N ALA A 71 -11.94 -8.04 4.43
CA ALA A 71 -11.79 -7.30 3.19
C ALA A 71 -12.54 -5.97 3.25
N PHE A 72 -12.03 -5.00 2.49
CA PHE A 72 -12.73 -3.75 2.23
C PHE A 72 -12.39 -3.25 0.84
N ASP A 73 -13.30 -2.48 0.28
CA ASP A 73 -13.07 -1.76 -0.96
C ASP A 73 -12.49 -0.39 -0.66
N GLY A 74 -11.67 0.11 -1.55
CA GLY A 74 -11.06 1.41 -1.38
C GLY A 74 -10.81 2.11 -2.70
N GLN A 75 -10.45 3.38 -2.58
CA GLN A 75 -10.02 4.21 -3.67
C GLN A 75 -8.54 4.51 -3.48
N ALA A 76 -7.73 4.08 -4.43
CA ALA A 76 -6.28 4.25 -4.39
C ALA A 76 -5.86 5.40 -5.28
N GLU A 77 -4.81 6.10 -4.86
CA GLU A 77 -4.24 7.19 -5.62
C GLU A 77 -2.72 7.22 -5.46
N LEU A 78 -2.04 7.68 -6.50
CA LEU A 78 -0.61 7.91 -6.45
C LEU A 78 -0.34 9.26 -5.81
N LEU A 79 0.54 9.27 -4.80
CA LEU A 79 0.97 10.50 -4.15
C LEU A 79 2.39 10.81 -4.60
N GLU A 80 2.56 12.00 -5.18
CA GLU A 80 3.86 12.47 -5.62
C GLU A 80 4.22 13.74 -4.84
N ASP A 81 5.52 13.96 -4.66
CA ASP A 81 6.04 15.15 -3.99
C ASP A 81 5.47 15.34 -2.57
N ARG A 82 5.38 14.24 -1.83
CA ARG A 82 4.98 14.24 -0.42
C ARG A 82 6.13 13.71 0.44
N PRO A 83 7.23 14.47 0.57
CA PRO A 83 8.40 14.00 1.32
C PRO A 83 8.10 13.71 2.79
N ASP A 84 7.13 14.38 3.38
CA ASP A 84 6.66 14.11 4.73
C ASP A 84 6.12 12.69 4.89
N LEU A 85 5.25 12.26 3.97
CA LEU A 85 4.67 10.91 3.98
C LEU A 85 5.69 9.87 3.55
N GLU A 86 6.55 10.19 2.60
CA GLU A 86 7.60 9.27 2.15
C GLU A 86 8.57 8.94 3.29
N ALA A 87 8.99 9.94 4.05
CA ALA A 87 9.82 9.73 5.22
C ALA A 87 9.08 8.95 6.31
N ALA A 88 7.80 9.25 6.51
CA ALA A 88 6.99 8.58 7.52
C ALA A 88 6.78 7.10 7.21
N ILE A 89 6.53 6.74 5.95
CA ILE A 89 6.34 5.33 5.60
C ILE A 89 7.63 4.53 5.74
N LEU A 90 8.79 5.13 5.46
CA LEU A 90 10.07 4.46 5.68
C LEU A 90 10.27 4.14 7.17
N ARG A 91 9.99 5.10 8.04
CA ARG A 91 10.08 4.88 9.49
C ARG A 91 9.08 3.81 9.94
N ALA A 92 7.86 3.84 9.42
CA ALA A 92 6.83 2.88 9.76
C ALA A 92 7.21 1.46 9.30
N TYR A 93 7.76 1.33 8.11
CA TYR A 93 8.25 0.04 7.61
C TYR A 93 9.38 -0.49 8.49
N GLN A 94 10.31 0.34 8.90
CA GLN A 94 11.41 -0.07 9.78
C GLN A 94 10.90 -0.56 11.13
N ARG A 95 9.89 0.07 11.69
CA ARG A 95 9.28 -0.35 12.95
C ARG A 95 8.45 -1.63 12.82
N LYS A 96 7.62 -1.71 11.77
CA LYS A 96 6.69 -2.82 11.58
C LYS A 96 7.41 -4.08 11.10
N TYR A 97 8.43 -3.91 10.27
CA TYR A 97 9.14 -5.01 9.62
C TYR A 97 10.60 -5.08 10.03
N TRP A 98 10.93 -4.65 11.25
CA TRP A 98 12.32 -4.51 11.70
C TRP A 98 13.13 -5.79 11.61
N ILE A 99 12.49 -6.96 11.67
CA ILE A 99 13.16 -8.25 11.52
C ILE A 99 13.40 -8.57 10.04
N ILE A 100 12.47 -8.15 9.18
CA ILE A 100 12.44 -8.53 7.75
C ILE A 100 13.14 -7.47 6.89
N VAL A 101 13.12 -6.20 7.33
CA VAL A 101 13.67 -5.08 6.56
C VAL A 101 15.02 -4.69 7.14
N PRO A 102 16.14 -5.15 6.54
CA PRO A 102 17.45 -4.66 6.95
C PRO A 102 17.63 -3.20 6.54
N LEU A 103 18.59 -2.53 7.17
CA LEU A 103 18.84 -1.10 6.92
C LEU A 103 19.09 -0.77 5.45
N TRP A 104 19.76 -1.65 4.72
CA TRP A 104 20.02 -1.42 3.30
C TRP A 104 18.75 -1.39 2.47
N MET A 105 17.71 -2.09 2.89
CA MET A 105 16.43 -2.11 2.18
C MET A 105 15.71 -0.77 2.32
N GLY A 106 15.80 -0.13 3.49
CA GLY A 106 15.29 1.22 3.68
C GLY A 106 15.97 2.22 2.75
N ARG A 107 17.29 2.08 2.58
CA ARG A 107 18.03 2.92 1.63
C ARG A 107 17.59 2.69 0.20
N TYR A 108 17.34 1.44 -0.17
CA TYR A 108 16.86 1.09 -1.51
C TYR A 108 15.51 1.76 -1.80
N ILE A 109 14.56 1.66 -0.88
CA ILE A 109 13.24 2.29 -1.03
C ILE A 109 13.38 3.81 -1.14
N ARG A 110 14.20 4.41 -0.28
CA ARG A 110 14.44 5.86 -0.30
C ARG A 110 15.02 6.32 -1.64
N LYS A 111 15.98 5.58 -2.17
CA LYS A 111 16.55 5.87 -3.48
C LYS A 111 15.51 5.83 -4.59
N GLY A 112 14.65 4.82 -4.57
CA GLY A 112 13.59 4.69 -5.56
C GLY A 112 12.60 5.85 -5.51
N LEU A 113 12.21 6.29 -4.33
CA LEU A 113 11.31 7.43 -4.17
C LEU A 113 11.99 8.73 -4.65
N ALA A 114 13.24 8.94 -4.28
CA ALA A 114 13.99 10.13 -4.69
C ALA A 114 14.20 10.17 -6.21
N ALA A 115 14.46 9.03 -6.83
CA ALA A 115 14.67 8.93 -8.29
C ALA A 115 13.36 8.84 -9.07
N LYS A 116 12.19 8.85 -8.40
CA LYS A 116 10.87 8.71 -9.02
C LYS A 116 10.65 7.37 -9.72
N THR A 117 11.44 6.35 -9.42
CA THR A 117 11.22 4.98 -9.91
C THR A 117 10.25 4.22 -9.03
N SER A 118 10.05 4.65 -7.79
CA SER A 118 9.02 4.16 -6.89
C SER A 118 8.01 5.25 -6.61
N VAL A 119 6.81 4.87 -6.21
CA VAL A 119 5.73 5.79 -5.93
C VAL A 119 5.00 5.37 -4.67
N LEU A 120 4.54 6.37 -3.90
CA LEU A 120 3.72 6.16 -2.72
C LEU A 120 2.24 6.06 -3.14
N ILE A 121 1.56 5.06 -2.63
CA ILE A 121 0.13 4.84 -2.90
C ILE A 121 -0.64 5.00 -1.59
N ARG A 122 -1.75 5.72 -1.66
CA ARG A 122 -2.69 5.85 -0.54
C ARG A 122 -4.02 5.24 -0.92
N ILE A 123 -4.55 4.37 -0.06
CA ILE A 123 -5.85 3.76 -0.23
C ILE A 123 -6.79 4.34 0.82
N LEU A 124 -7.83 5.02 0.36
CA LEU A 124 -8.89 5.50 1.23
C LEU A 124 -10.03 4.49 1.23
N PRO A 125 -10.40 3.91 2.40
CA PRO A 125 -11.52 2.98 2.42
C PRO A 125 -12.79 3.65 1.93
N THR A 126 -13.53 2.92 1.09
CA THR A 126 -14.84 3.40 0.63
C THR A 126 -15.82 3.21 1.77
N THR A 127 -16.43 4.28 2.24
CA THR A 127 -17.40 4.23 3.32
C THR A 127 -18.78 3.91 2.79
N ARG A 128 -19.54 3.25 3.64
CA ARG A 128 -20.93 2.97 3.35
C ARG A 128 -21.76 3.29 4.58
#